data_5f52328d0a62f3e45f83eaffc53dfc9a
#
_entry.id   5f52328d0a62f3e45f83eaffc53dfc9a
#
_cell.length_a   1.000
_cell.length_b   1.000
_cell.length_c   1.000
_cell.angle_alpha   90.00
_cell.angle_beta   90.00
_cell.angle_gamma   90.00
#
_symmetry.space_group_name_H-M   'P 1'
#
loop_
_entity.id
_entity.type
_entity.pdbx_description
1 polymer ?
#
loop_
_entity_poly.entity_id
_entity_poly.type
_entity_poly.pdbx_seq_one_letter_code
_entity_poly.pdbx_strand_id
1 'polypeptide(L)'
;MNLVIKLILLIIVVVLTIFLFVRTVDLDSGLINDLIANNEINENDDEHDNDEEEKIFIIDSYKAIQLDEEVIVTSGLKFKKLEYMTFKHEFIAHAEVINIEPLVSLKTEHQVLLAELKILQNDLHNHNKILKRAESLHKVKSLSTRDLEKNRADRDHKATQLSAMNTRMDSFKYKTRSLWGEVLASIILDHEKQADFDELAAHKKSLILLSLSKKRTLEYQQQKVFVSNLNQRETALTASYLDQARHVNNPLHGESHMYILEGQRLRVGMRLFAWIEESGKSVEGLFVPESAVIWYANEPWIYTKHEGDLFVRKPLGNARRINKGWLLDDEMLVGDDLVVTRGGQTLLSEEFKWAIPDEDND
;
A
#
# COMPACT_ATOMS: atom_id res chain seq x y z
N MET A 1 -35.54 33.26 -28.77
CA MET A 1 -34.98 32.18 -29.59
C MET A 1 -34.37 31.17 -28.65
N ASN A 2 -35.05 30.06 -28.49
CA ASN A 2 -34.93 29.12 -27.37
C ASN A 2 -33.52 28.47 -27.26
N LEU A 3 -33.06 28.30 -26.03
CA LEU A 3 -31.79 27.62 -25.68
C LEU A 3 -31.63 26.25 -26.38
N VAL A 4 -32.74 25.54 -26.59
CA VAL A 4 -32.83 24.28 -27.30
C VAL A 4 -32.41 24.40 -28.77
N ILE A 5 -32.78 25.48 -29.47
CA ILE A 5 -32.43 25.71 -30.86
C ILE A 5 -30.90 25.99 -31.00
N LYS A 6 -30.32 26.71 -30.04
CA LYS A 6 -28.86 26.95 -30.02
C LYS A 6 -28.08 25.66 -29.75
N LEU A 7 -28.59 24.77 -28.90
CA LEU A 7 -27.96 23.47 -28.61
C LEU A 7 -28.02 22.54 -29.82
N ILE A 8 -29.16 22.49 -30.53
CA ILE A 8 -29.30 21.70 -31.75
C ILE A 8 -28.37 22.22 -32.86
N LEU A 9 -28.24 23.55 -33.00
CA LEU A 9 -27.35 24.15 -34.02
C LEU A 9 -25.87 23.85 -33.69
N LEU A 10 -25.48 23.85 -32.41
CA LEU A 10 -24.13 23.47 -31.99
C LEU A 10 -23.81 22.01 -32.29
N ILE A 11 -24.75 21.10 -32.03
CA ILE A 11 -24.59 19.67 -32.35
C ILE A 11 -24.45 19.44 -33.84
N ILE A 12 -25.24 20.14 -34.68
CA ILE A 12 -25.14 20.02 -36.14
C ILE A 12 -23.77 20.51 -36.64
N VAL A 13 -23.24 21.61 -36.09
CA VAL A 13 -21.90 22.11 -36.45
C VAL A 13 -20.80 21.12 -36.08
N VAL A 14 -20.88 20.51 -34.90
CA VAL A 14 -19.90 19.49 -34.45
C VAL A 14 -19.96 18.23 -35.33
N VAL A 15 -21.15 17.75 -35.68
CA VAL A 15 -21.31 16.58 -36.56
C VAL A 15 -20.80 16.92 -37.97
N LEU A 16 -21.03 18.12 -38.48
CA LEU A 16 -20.54 18.56 -39.77
C LEU A 16 -19.01 18.66 -39.85
N THR A 17 -18.38 19.14 -38.74
CA THR A 17 -16.91 19.21 -38.65
C THR A 17 -16.29 17.83 -38.55
N ILE A 18 -16.89 16.89 -37.81
CA ILE A 18 -16.43 15.48 -37.76
C ILE A 18 -16.58 14.80 -39.13
N PHE A 19 -17.69 15.03 -39.82
CA PHE A 19 -17.91 14.46 -41.17
C PHE A 19 -16.93 15.01 -42.23
N LEU A 20 -16.59 16.30 -42.16
CA LEU A 20 -15.54 16.91 -42.99
C LEU A 20 -14.16 16.35 -42.68
N PHE A 21 -13.84 16.11 -41.40
CA PHE A 21 -12.55 15.57 -40.96
C PHE A 21 -12.37 14.11 -41.42
N VAL A 22 -13.42 13.27 -41.30
CA VAL A 22 -13.38 11.88 -41.80
C VAL A 22 -13.18 11.84 -43.31
N ARG A 23 -13.75 12.79 -44.06
CA ARG A 23 -13.61 12.84 -45.55
C ARG A 23 -12.22 13.31 -46.02
N THR A 24 -11.46 14.04 -45.16
CA THR A 24 -10.07 14.42 -45.47
C THR A 24 -9.09 13.28 -45.19
N VAL A 25 -9.42 12.36 -44.28
CA VAL A 25 -8.60 11.17 -43.98
C VAL A 25 -8.72 10.10 -45.06
N ASP A 26 -9.89 9.97 -45.72
CA ASP A 26 -10.07 9.01 -46.83
C ASP A 26 -9.37 9.42 -48.14
N LEU A 27 -8.89 10.65 -48.27
CA LEU A 27 -8.16 11.11 -49.47
C LEU A 27 -6.67 10.78 -49.48
N ASP A 28 -6.10 10.44 -48.28
CA ASP A 28 -4.67 10.14 -48.17
C ASP A 28 -4.33 8.64 -48.36
N SER A 29 -5.34 7.78 -48.35
CA SER A 29 -5.14 6.33 -48.61
C SER A 29 -4.92 5.97 -50.10
N GLY A 30 -5.18 6.90 -51.01
CA GLY A 30 -4.95 6.70 -52.46
C GLY A 30 -3.49 6.84 -52.88
N LEU A 31 -2.68 7.59 -52.15
CA LEU A 31 -1.27 7.84 -52.47
C LEU A 31 -0.33 6.70 -52.09
N ILE A 32 -0.75 5.86 -51.16
CA ILE A 32 0.09 4.72 -50.70
C ILE A 32 0.00 3.53 -51.67
N ASN A 33 -1.13 3.36 -52.37
CA ASN A 33 -1.29 2.26 -53.33
C ASN A 33 -0.56 2.49 -54.65
N ASP A 34 -0.30 3.74 -55.07
CA ASP A 34 0.48 4.02 -56.28
C ASP A 34 2.00 3.85 -56.10
N LEU A 35 2.49 3.83 -54.87
CA LEU A 35 3.90 3.55 -54.57
C LEU A 35 4.25 2.06 -54.53
N ILE A 36 3.24 1.20 -54.39
CA ILE A 36 3.43 -0.27 -54.32
C ILE A 36 3.36 -0.92 -55.72
N ALA A 37 2.76 -0.26 -56.71
CA ALA A 37 2.49 -0.85 -58.04
C ALA A 37 3.61 -0.69 -59.09
N ASN A 38 4.72 0.02 -58.77
CA ASN A 38 5.78 0.32 -59.77
C ASN A 38 7.12 -0.42 -59.54
N ASN A 39 7.09 -1.59 -58.94
CA ASN A 39 8.31 -2.42 -58.85
C ASN A 39 8.05 -3.81 -59.43
N GLU A 40 7.71 -3.88 -60.73
CA GLU A 40 7.84 -5.11 -61.52
C GLU A 40 8.89 -4.91 -62.63
N ILE A 41 9.96 -5.66 -62.49
CA ILE A 41 10.82 -6.32 -63.47
C ILE A 41 11.59 -5.42 -64.47
N ASN A 42 12.90 -5.39 -64.30
CA ASN A 42 13.86 -5.49 -65.38
C ASN A 42 15.02 -6.42 -64.94
N GLU A 43 14.95 -7.66 -65.49
CA GLU A 43 16.13 -8.52 -65.63
C GLU A 43 17.06 -7.89 -66.66
N ASN A 44 18.28 -7.53 -66.23
CA ASN A 44 19.47 -7.58 -67.09
C ASN A 44 20.68 -7.85 -66.24
N ASP A 45 21.34 -8.92 -66.60
CA ASP A 45 22.66 -9.33 -66.15
C ASP A 45 23.67 -8.21 -66.18
N ASP A 46 24.40 -8.04 -65.02
CA ASP A 46 25.84 -7.82 -65.03
C ASP A 46 26.41 -8.11 -63.61
N GLU A 47 27.49 -8.84 -63.61
CA GLU A 47 28.24 -9.36 -62.47
C GLU A 47 28.91 -8.28 -61.65
N HIS A 48 29.06 -8.58 -60.31
CA HIS A 48 29.86 -7.97 -59.28
C HIS A 48 29.19 -6.86 -58.48
N ASP A 49 28.70 -7.25 -57.29
CA ASP A 49 29.32 -6.87 -56.02
C ASP A 49 28.60 -7.61 -54.86
N ASN A 50 29.38 -8.11 -53.90
CA ASN A 50 28.89 -8.74 -52.66
C ASN A 50 28.23 -7.69 -51.76
N ASP A 51 27.08 -7.20 -52.12
CA ASP A 51 26.20 -6.54 -51.16
C ASP A 51 25.39 -7.63 -50.47
N GLU A 52 25.74 -7.96 -49.25
CA GLU A 52 24.86 -8.72 -48.35
C GLU A 52 23.54 -7.95 -48.24
N GLU A 53 22.55 -8.36 -49.03
CA GLU A 53 21.17 -7.87 -48.90
C GLU A 53 20.75 -8.08 -47.44
N GLU A 54 20.76 -7.00 -46.63
CA GLU A 54 20.20 -7.02 -45.27
C GLU A 54 18.75 -7.48 -45.35
N LYS A 55 18.49 -8.74 -45.02
CA LYS A 55 17.14 -9.29 -44.92
C LYS A 55 16.38 -8.53 -43.82
N ILE A 56 15.56 -7.57 -44.23
CA ILE A 56 14.70 -6.86 -43.33
C ILE A 56 13.57 -7.80 -42.91
N PHE A 57 13.61 -8.25 -41.67
CA PHE A 57 12.53 -9.05 -41.09
C PHE A 57 11.51 -8.11 -40.42
N ILE A 58 10.23 -8.33 -40.74
CA ILE A 58 9.12 -7.59 -40.10
C ILE A 58 8.29 -8.60 -39.32
N ILE A 59 8.15 -8.35 -38.00
CA ILE A 59 7.30 -9.14 -37.10
C ILE A 59 6.34 -8.18 -36.41
N ASP A 60 5.04 -8.49 -36.43
CA ASP A 60 3.98 -7.67 -35.82
C ASP A 60 4.04 -6.18 -36.25
N SER A 61 4.38 -5.90 -37.50
CA SER A 61 4.56 -4.54 -38.06
C SER A 61 5.78 -3.77 -37.51
N TYR A 62 6.67 -4.43 -36.81
CA TYR A 62 7.92 -3.85 -36.29
C TYR A 62 9.13 -4.45 -37.03
N LYS A 63 10.16 -3.62 -37.26
CA LYS A 63 11.44 -4.08 -37.81
C LYS A 63 12.12 -5.01 -36.80
N ALA A 64 12.48 -6.21 -37.21
CA ALA A 64 13.25 -7.16 -36.43
C ALA A 64 14.73 -7.11 -36.82
N ILE A 65 15.60 -7.27 -35.83
CA ILE A 65 17.04 -7.39 -36.02
C ILE A 65 17.39 -8.86 -35.85
N GLN A 66 18.15 -9.42 -36.77
CA GLN A 66 18.73 -10.74 -36.63
C GLN A 66 20.17 -10.58 -36.09
N LEU A 67 20.53 -11.33 -35.07
CA LEU A 67 21.88 -11.39 -34.54
C LEU A 67 22.43 -12.81 -34.66
N ASP A 68 23.70 -12.92 -34.98
CA ASP A 68 24.44 -14.18 -34.94
C ASP A 68 24.59 -14.67 -33.47
N GLU A 69 24.56 -15.99 -33.28
CA GLU A 69 24.70 -16.60 -31.94
C GLU A 69 25.98 -16.16 -31.22
N GLU A 70 27.06 -15.96 -31.96
CA GLU A 70 28.33 -15.48 -31.43
C GLU A 70 28.24 -14.06 -30.88
N VAL A 71 27.48 -13.18 -31.55
CA VAL A 71 27.22 -11.81 -31.10
C VAL A 71 26.32 -11.81 -29.87
N ILE A 72 25.29 -12.68 -29.80
CA ILE A 72 24.42 -12.83 -28.64
C ILE A 72 25.23 -13.19 -27.39
N VAL A 73 26.14 -14.16 -27.51
CA VAL A 73 26.99 -14.63 -26.42
C VAL A 73 27.98 -13.56 -25.96
N THR A 74 28.67 -12.93 -26.92
CA THR A 74 29.71 -11.90 -26.62
C THR A 74 29.11 -10.60 -26.08
N SER A 75 27.92 -10.22 -26.53
CA SER A 75 27.18 -9.02 -26.03
C SER A 75 26.63 -9.20 -24.61
N GLY A 76 26.68 -10.43 -24.04
CA GLY A 76 26.21 -10.71 -22.70
C GLY A 76 24.70 -10.47 -22.53
N LEU A 77 23.91 -10.70 -23.60
CA LEU A 77 22.46 -10.58 -23.58
C LEU A 77 21.85 -11.51 -22.53
N LYS A 78 20.91 -11.01 -21.74
CA LYS A 78 20.12 -11.82 -20.82
C LYS A 78 18.63 -11.62 -21.09
N PHE A 79 17.92 -12.72 -21.01
CA PHE A 79 16.50 -12.78 -21.28
C PHE A 79 15.71 -13.18 -20.02
N LYS A 80 14.48 -12.71 -19.93
CA LYS A 80 13.53 -13.16 -18.91
C LYS A 80 12.16 -13.29 -19.55
N LYS A 81 11.45 -14.35 -19.18
CA LYS A 81 10.03 -14.48 -19.54
C LYS A 81 9.21 -13.45 -18.78
N LEU A 82 8.22 -12.88 -19.47
CA LEU A 82 7.22 -12.02 -18.84
C LEU A 82 6.23 -12.87 -18.05
N GLU A 83 5.87 -12.39 -16.88
CA GLU A 83 4.92 -13.03 -15.99
C GLU A 83 3.76 -12.08 -15.71
N TYR A 84 2.54 -12.62 -15.66
CA TYR A 84 1.39 -11.86 -15.20
C TYR A 84 1.53 -11.56 -13.71
N MET A 85 1.29 -10.32 -13.33
CA MET A 85 1.29 -9.86 -11.95
C MET A 85 0.01 -9.10 -11.65
N THR A 86 -0.55 -9.37 -10.50
CA THR A 86 -1.64 -8.55 -9.96
C THR A 86 -1.05 -7.39 -9.17
N PHE A 87 -1.26 -6.18 -9.63
CA PHE A 87 -0.85 -4.96 -8.96
C PHE A 87 -2.04 -4.33 -8.24
N LYS A 88 -1.86 -4.05 -6.96
CA LYS A 88 -2.82 -3.29 -6.18
C LYS A 88 -2.40 -1.83 -6.10
N HIS A 89 -3.34 -0.95 -6.38
CA HIS A 89 -3.10 0.47 -6.21
C HIS A 89 -2.85 0.78 -4.74
N GLU A 90 -1.81 1.57 -4.47
CA GLU A 90 -1.54 2.09 -3.15
C GLU A 90 -1.67 3.63 -3.15
N PHE A 91 -2.13 4.18 -2.06
CA PHE A 91 -2.04 5.61 -1.82
C PHE A 91 -1.21 5.90 -0.58
N ILE A 92 -0.63 7.10 -0.53
CA ILE A 92 0.20 7.52 0.59
C ILE A 92 -0.65 8.31 1.58
N ALA A 93 -0.53 7.94 2.85
CA ALA A 93 -1.05 8.67 3.99
C ALA A 93 0.09 9.07 4.94
N HIS A 94 -0.20 9.97 5.87
CA HIS A 94 0.74 10.37 6.90
C HIS A 94 0.49 9.59 8.19
N ALA A 95 1.57 9.19 8.82
CA ALA A 95 1.53 8.52 10.11
C ALA A 95 2.53 9.16 11.07
N GLU A 96 2.31 8.98 12.38
CA GLU A 96 3.16 9.51 13.44
C GLU A 96 3.28 8.47 14.54
N VAL A 97 4.48 8.34 15.10
CA VAL A 97 4.72 7.52 16.29
C VAL A 97 4.24 8.29 17.52
N ILE A 98 3.19 7.78 18.16
CA ILE A 98 2.58 8.47 19.30
C ILE A 98 3.25 8.12 20.63
N ASN A 99 3.17 9.08 21.57
CA ASN A 99 3.66 8.90 22.92
C ASN A 99 2.76 7.93 23.71
N ILE A 100 3.35 6.92 24.31
CA ILE A 100 2.66 5.92 25.13
C ILE A 100 2.64 6.26 26.63
N GLU A 101 3.29 7.34 27.06
CA GLU A 101 3.32 7.77 28.47
C GLU A 101 1.92 7.89 29.11
N PRO A 102 0.89 8.43 28.40
CA PRO A 102 -0.47 8.43 28.93
C PRO A 102 -1.01 7.01 29.20
N LEU A 103 -0.65 6.02 28.38
CA LEU A 103 -1.04 4.62 28.60
C LEU A 103 -0.34 4.03 29.84
N VAL A 104 0.95 4.35 30.02
CA VAL A 104 1.72 3.92 31.19
C VAL A 104 1.10 4.52 32.48
N SER A 105 0.73 5.80 32.44
CA SER A 105 0.07 6.48 33.56
C SER A 105 -1.27 5.83 33.91
N LEU A 106 -2.10 5.51 32.89
CA LEU A 106 -3.37 4.81 33.10
C LEU A 106 -3.18 3.40 33.66
N LYS A 107 -2.18 2.65 33.19
CA LYS A 107 -1.86 1.33 33.73
C LYS A 107 -1.47 1.40 35.23
N THR A 108 -0.64 2.36 35.55
CA THR A 108 -0.24 2.60 36.98
C THR A 108 -1.45 2.96 37.82
N GLU A 109 -2.30 3.87 37.39
CA GLU A 109 -3.53 4.25 38.10
C GLU A 109 -4.44 3.03 38.29
N HIS A 110 -4.63 2.21 37.25
CA HIS A 110 -5.42 0.97 37.34
C HIS A 110 -4.87 0.01 38.39
N GLN A 111 -3.54 -0.17 38.47
CA GLN A 111 -2.90 -1.03 39.46
C GLN A 111 -3.12 -0.52 40.87
N VAL A 112 -3.02 0.81 41.10
CA VAL A 112 -3.31 1.44 42.39
C VAL A 112 -4.77 1.21 42.80
N LEU A 113 -5.72 1.45 41.90
CA LEU A 113 -7.14 1.22 42.16
C LEU A 113 -7.44 -0.25 42.48
N LEU A 114 -6.78 -1.21 41.82
CA LEU A 114 -6.92 -2.64 42.12
C LEU A 114 -6.38 -2.97 43.52
N ALA A 115 -5.27 -2.36 43.94
CA ALA A 115 -4.71 -2.56 45.28
C ALA A 115 -5.63 -1.99 46.35
N GLU A 116 -6.14 -0.76 46.19
CA GLU A 116 -7.14 -0.15 47.09
C GLU A 116 -8.40 -1.00 47.20
N LEU A 117 -8.92 -1.47 46.08
CA LEU A 117 -10.09 -2.36 46.04
C LEU A 117 -9.85 -3.63 46.86
N LYS A 118 -8.69 -4.25 46.71
CA LYS A 118 -8.30 -5.45 47.44
C LYS A 118 -8.24 -5.22 48.97
N ILE A 119 -7.71 -4.07 49.37
CA ILE A 119 -7.66 -3.68 50.77
C ILE A 119 -9.09 -3.56 51.33
N LEU A 120 -9.97 -2.81 50.67
CA LEU A 120 -11.37 -2.63 51.11
C LEU A 120 -12.17 -3.94 51.14
N GLN A 121 -11.95 -4.84 50.20
CA GLN A 121 -12.54 -6.18 50.19
C GLN A 121 -12.10 -6.99 51.44
N ASN A 122 -10.82 -6.95 51.76
CA ASN A 122 -10.29 -7.63 52.94
C ASN A 122 -10.84 -7.02 54.24
N ASP A 123 -10.92 -5.67 54.31
CA ASP A 123 -11.49 -4.96 55.47
C ASP A 123 -12.96 -5.36 55.68
N LEU A 124 -13.77 -5.31 54.65
CA LEU A 124 -15.16 -5.72 54.73
C LEU A 124 -15.30 -7.19 55.15
N HIS A 125 -14.46 -8.06 54.61
CA HIS A 125 -14.44 -9.48 54.99
C HIS A 125 -14.14 -9.64 56.49
N ASN A 126 -13.15 -8.90 57.05
CA ASN A 126 -12.82 -8.93 58.45
C ASN A 126 -13.96 -8.39 59.34
N HIS A 127 -14.57 -7.26 58.96
CA HIS A 127 -15.73 -6.69 59.67
C HIS A 127 -16.94 -7.62 59.65
N ASN A 128 -17.18 -8.37 58.54
CA ASN A 128 -18.21 -9.38 58.49
C ASN A 128 -17.93 -10.52 59.50
N LYS A 129 -16.67 -10.96 59.65
CA LYS A 129 -16.32 -11.96 60.69
C LYS A 129 -16.53 -11.45 62.10
N ILE A 130 -16.13 -10.18 62.36
CA ILE A 130 -16.32 -9.52 63.68
C ILE A 130 -17.81 -9.44 63.99
N LEU A 131 -18.63 -8.96 63.07
CA LEU A 131 -20.09 -8.85 63.25
C LEU A 131 -20.72 -10.21 63.54
N LYS A 132 -20.38 -11.26 62.76
CA LYS A 132 -20.91 -12.61 62.99
C LYS A 132 -20.57 -13.13 64.39
N ARG A 133 -19.38 -12.84 64.92
CA ARG A 133 -18.97 -13.18 66.29
C ARG A 133 -19.77 -12.38 67.28
N ALA A 134 -19.91 -11.06 67.08
CA ALA A 134 -20.69 -10.18 67.97
C ALA A 134 -22.17 -10.61 68.06
N GLU A 135 -22.78 -10.99 66.95
CA GLU A 135 -24.16 -11.53 66.93
C GLU A 135 -24.28 -12.83 67.73
N SER A 136 -23.28 -13.72 67.65
CA SER A 136 -23.25 -14.95 68.40
C SER A 136 -23.15 -14.70 69.94
N LEU A 137 -22.29 -13.77 70.32
CA LEU A 137 -22.11 -13.37 71.75
C LEU A 137 -23.35 -12.64 72.29
N HIS A 138 -23.99 -11.82 71.49
CA HIS A 138 -25.21 -11.12 71.90
C HIS A 138 -26.38 -12.11 72.12
N LYS A 139 -26.51 -13.14 71.30
CA LYS A 139 -27.51 -14.20 71.47
C LYS A 139 -27.42 -14.89 72.81
N VAL A 140 -26.23 -15.07 73.36
CA VAL A 140 -25.99 -15.65 74.71
C VAL A 140 -25.89 -14.59 75.79
N LYS A 141 -26.29 -13.32 75.52
CA LYS A 141 -26.31 -12.18 76.42
C LYS A 141 -24.89 -11.79 76.95
N SER A 142 -23.83 -12.19 76.26
CA SER A 142 -22.43 -11.87 76.62
C SER A 142 -21.92 -10.57 75.94
N LEU A 143 -22.74 -9.92 75.05
CA LEU A 143 -22.41 -8.66 74.43
C LEU A 143 -23.61 -7.67 74.55
N SER A 144 -23.33 -6.40 74.77
CA SER A 144 -24.39 -5.34 74.86
C SER A 144 -24.98 -5.06 73.49
N THR A 145 -26.28 -4.61 73.47
CA THR A 145 -26.95 -4.19 72.22
C THR A 145 -26.21 -3.02 71.58
N ARG A 146 -25.68 -2.09 72.36
CA ARG A 146 -24.91 -0.96 71.87
C ARG A 146 -23.65 -1.41 71.10
N ASP A 147 -22.94 -2.40 71.62
CA ASP A 147 -21.72 -2.90 70.97
C ASP A 147 -22.06 -3.69 69.71
N LEU A 148 -23.17 -4.41 69.68
CA LEU A 148 -23.65 -5.06 68.45
C LEU A 148 -24.03 -4.05 67.39
N GLU A 149 -24.77 -2.99 67.73
CA GLU A 149 -25.12 -1.88 66.81
C GLU A 149 -23.89 -1.18 66.28
N LYS A 150 -22.87 -0.93 67.12
CA LYS A 150 -21.58 -0.38 66.66
C LYS A 150 -20.93 -1.28 65.63
N ASN A 151 -20.81 -2.57 65.86
CA ASN A 151 -20.20 -3.50 64.91
C ASN A 151 -20.98 -3.58 63.60
N ARG A 152 -22.32 -3.43 63.63
CA ARG A 152 -23.13 -3.31 62.41
C ARG A 152 -22.84 -2.04 61.64
N ALA A 153 -22.78 -0.90 62.31
CA ALA A 153 -22.48 0.39 61.70
C ALA A 153 -21.06 0.40 61.08
N ASP A 154 -20.09 -0.19 61.74
CA ASP A 154 -18.72 -0.29 61.27
C ASP A 154 -18.65 -1.15 59.97
N ARG A 155 -19.35 -2.29 59.94
CA ARG A 155 -19.45 -3.14 58.75
C ARG A 155 -20.17 -2.42 57.61
N ASP A 156 -21.29 -1.74 57.87
CA ASP A 156 -22.06 -0.99 56.88
C ASP A 156 -21.21 0.16 56.30
N HIS A 157 -20.43 0.83 57.09
CA HIS A 157 -19.48 1.84 56.65
C HIS A 157 -18.46 1.26 55.67
N LYS A 158 -17.84 0.09 56.00
CA LYS A 158 -16.93 -0.59 55.11
C LYS A 158 -17.58 -1.06 53.80
N ALA A 159 -18.83 -1.55 53.83
CA ALA A 159 -19.58 -1.91 52.67
C ALA A 159 -19.85 -0.70 51.74
N THR A 160 -20.14 0.45 52.31
CA THR A 160 -20.33 1.72 51.58
C THR A 160 -19.02 2.18 50.94
N GLN A 161 -17.89 2.11 51.69
CA GLN A 161 -16.57 2.43 51.10
C GLN A 161 -16.22 1.54 49.92
N LEU A 162 -16.46 0.23 50.03
CA LEU A 162 -16.23 -0.70 48.92
C LEU A 162 -17.13 -0.39 47.73
N SER A 163 -18.41 -0.07 47.93
CA SER A 163 -19.33 0.33 46.87
C SER A 163 -18.86 1.59 46.13
N ALA A 164 -18.40 2.61 46.88
CA ALA A 164 -17.84 3.83 46.31
C ALA A 164 -16.58 3.54 45.47
N MET A 165 -15.72 2.62 45.97
CA MET A 165 -14.52 2.22 45.24
C MET A 165 -14.85 1.46 43.93
N ASN A 166 -15.84 0.58 43.94
CA ASN A 166 -16.31 -0.09 42.72
C ASN A 166 -16.79 0.93 41.68
N THR A 167 -17.58 1.91 42.12
CA THR A 167 -18.04 3.00 41.23
C THR A 167 -16.87 3.78 40.64
N ARG A 168 -15.83 4.06 41.44
CA ARG A 168 -14.62 4.73 40.98
C ARG A 168 -13.88 3.88 39.94
N MET A 169 -13.74 2.57 40.16
CA MET A 169 -13.13 1.62 39.25
C MET A 169 -13.89 1.55 37.93
N ASP A 170 -15.22 1.45 37.98
CA ASP A 170 -16.05 1.41 36.76
C ASP A 170 -15.95 2.71 35.97
N SER A 171 -15.98 3.85 36.65
CA SER A 171 -15.76 5.17 36.01
C SER A 171 -14.40 5.26 35.33
N PHE A 172 -13.34 4.73 35.96
CA PHE A 172 -12.01 4.65 35.39
C PHE A 172 -12.01 3.78 34.10
N LYS A 173 -12.60 2.60 34.13
CA LYS A 173 -12.72 1.71 32.98
C LYS A 173 -13.47 2.37 31.81
N TYR A 174 -14.59 3.01 32.08
CA TYR A 174 -15.36 3.73 31.07
C TYR A 174 -14.55 4.87 30.44
N LYS A 175 -13.88 5.68 31.26
CA LYS A 175 -13.01 6.76 30.79
C LYS A 175 -11.89 6.22 29.88
N THR A 176 -11.22 5.14 30.30
CA THR A 176 -10.13 4.53 29.54
C THR A 176 -10.60 4.03 28.18
N ARG A 177 -11.76 3.33 28.12
CA ARG A 177 -12.34 2.85 26.86
C ARG A 177 -12.79 4.00 25.94
N SER A 178 -13.36 5.05 26.53
CA SER A 178 -13.80 6.24 25.77
C SER A 178 -12.64 6.97 25.12
N LEU A 179 -11.50 7.05 25.78
CA LEU A 179 -10.33 7.77 25.29
C LEU A 179 -9.49 6.97 24.28
N TRP A 180 -9.33 5.66 24.51
CA TRP A 180 -8.36 4.85 23.79
C TRP A 180 -8.97 3.74 22.93
N GLY A 181 -10.29 3.55 22.97
CA GLY A 181 -10.96 2.44 22.30
C GLY A 181 -10.86 1.13 23.08
N GLU A 182 -11.54 0.09 22.60
CA GLU A 182 -11.66 -1.18 23.32
C GLU A 182 -10.34 -1.94 23.34
N VAL A 183 -9.61 -1.96 22.22
CA VAL A 183 -8.39 -2.77 22.09
C VAL A 183 -7.28 -2.26 23.01
N LEU A 184 -6.94 -0.96 22.96
CA LEU A 184 -5.93 -0.39 23.85
C LEU A 184 -6.37 -0.38 25.30
N ALA A 185 -7.65 -0.11 25.57
CA ALA A 185 -8.18 -0.20 26.92
C ALA A 185 -8.03 -1.61 27.49
N SER A 186 -8.24 -2.67 26.70
CA SER A 186 -8.05 -4.04 27.14
C SER A 186 -6.58 -4.34 27.50
N ILE A 187 -5.62 -3.80 26.75
CA ILE A 187 -4.17 -3.94 27.08
C ILE A 187 -3.86 -3.31 28.45
N ILE A 188 -4.55 -2.21 28.80
CA ILE A 188 -4.38 -1.54 30.11
C ILE A 188 -5.09 -2.30 31.23
N LEU A 189 -6.34 -2.72 30.99
CA LEU A 189 -7.25 -3.20 32.03
C LEU A 189 -7.13 -4.70 32.30
N ASP A 190 -6.77 -5.50 31.28
CA ASP A 190 -6.75 -6.95 31.41
C ASP A 190 -5.36 -7.45 31.81
N HIS A 191 -5.35 -8.34 32.80
CA HIS A 191 -4.09 -8.94 33.29
C HIS A 191 -3.48 -9.89 32.26
N GLU A 192 -4.29 -10.57 31.46
CA GLU A 192 -3.84 -11.50 30.42
C GLU A 192 -3.05 -10.81 29.30
N LYS A 193 -3.28 -9.51 29.10
CA LYS A 193 -2.56 -8.69 28.11
C LYS A 193 -1.37 -7.91 28.66
N GLN A 194 -0.89 -8.30 29.83
CA GLN A 194 0.28 -7.64 30.47
C GLN A 194 1.52 -7.70 29.57
N ALA A 195 1.75 -8.82 28.87
CA ALA A 195 2.88 -8.97 27.96
C ALA A 195 2.85 -7.98 26.79
N ASP A 196 1.68 -7.72 26.22
CA ASP A 196 1.51 -6.73 25.13
C ASP A 196 1.83 -5.31 25.63
N PHE A 197 1.38 -4.99 26.85
CA PHE A 197 1.71 -3.71 27.48
C PHE A 197 3.22 -3.57 27.74
N ASP A 198 3.86 -4.60 28.26
CA ASP A 198 5.31 -4.59 28.59
C ASP A 198 6.16 -4.43 27.31
N GLU A 199 5.73 -5.01 26.17
CA GLU A 199 6.41 -4.82 24.87
C GLU A 199 6.28 -3.40 24.36
N LEU A 200 5.12 -2.77 24.51
CA LEU A 200 4.94 -1.35 24.20
C LEU A 200 5.79 -0.46 25.14
N ALA A 201 5.74 -0.71 26.44
CA ALA A 201 6.48 0.07 27.45
C ALA A 201 8.00 -0.09 27.27
N ALA A 202 8.48 -1.26 26.85
CA ALA A 202 9.88 -1.52 26.52
C ALA A 202 10.32 -1.02 25.14
N HIS A 203 9.44 -0.35 24.39
CA HIS A 203 9.66 0.10 23.01
C HIS A 203 10.08 -1.03 22.03
N LYS A 204 9.64 -2.27 22.30
CA LYS A 204 9.75 -3.37 21.35
C LYS A 204 8.71 -3.27 20.26
N LYS A 205 7.56 -2.69 20.59
CA LYS A 205 6.48 -2.32 19.67
C LYS A 205 6.31 -0.80 19.69
N SER A 206 6.01 -0.22 18.55
CA SER A 206 5.71 1.21 18.42
C SER A 206 4.24 1.40 18.04
N LEU A 207 3.55 2.30 18.74
CA LEU A 207 2.17 2.67 18.43
C LEU A 207 2.18 3.81 17.42
N ILE A 208 1.48 3.63 16.30
CA ILE A 208 1.46 4.56 15.19
C ILE A 208 0.03 5.07 15.00
N LEU A 209 -0.12 6.37 14.89
CA LEU A 209 -1.35 7.04 14.49
C LEU A 209 -1.27 7.38 13.00
N LEU A 210 -2.08 6.72 12.19
CA LEU A 210 -2.24 6.97 10.78
C LEU A 210 -3.43 7.92 10.58
N SER A 211 -3.22 8.99 9.81
CA SER A 211 -4.24 10.00 9.53
C SER A 211 -4.55 10.03 8.05
N LEU A 212 -5.81 9.83 7.71
CA LEU A 212 -6.30 9.88 6.34
C LEU A 212 -6.72 11.31 5.95
N SER A 213 -6.70 11.60 4.65
CA SER A 213 -7.33 12.83 4.14
C SER A 213 -8.86 12.69 4.19
N LYS A 214 -9.59 13.81 4.28
CA LYS A 214 -11.08 13.83 4.35
C LYS A 214 -11.78 13.11 3.19
N LYS A 215 -11.11 12.91 2.06
CA LYS A 215 -11.66 12.23 0.88
C LYS A 215 -11.41 10.72 0.87
N ARG A 216 -10.68 10.21 1.86
CA ARG A 216 -10.28 8.81 1.95
C ARG A 216 -10.81 8.19 3.22
N THR A 217 -11.33 7.00 3.11
CA THR A 217 -11.75 6.14 4.21
C THR A 217 -10.95 4.86 4.16
N LEU A 218 -10.70 4.26 5.32
CA LEU A 218 -10.08 2.95 5.39
C LEU A 218 -11.19 1.90 5.27
N GLU A 219 -11.10 1.04 4.25
CA GLU A 219 -12.02 -0.09 4.20
C GLU A 219 -11.64 -1.11 5.27
N TYR A 220 -12.64 -1.77 5.85
CA TYR A 220 -12.51 -2.68 7.00
C TYR A 220 -11.53 -3.84 6.80
N GLN A 221 -11.10 -4.09 5.57
CA GLN A 221 -10.20 -5.20 5.22
C GLN A 221 -8.70 -4.87 5.28
N GLN A 222 -8.34 -3.62 5.52
CA GLN A 222 -6.93 -3.21 5.50
C GLN A 222 -6.26 -3.42 6.86
N GLN A 223 -6.03 -4.69 7.19
CA GLN A 223 -5.38 -5.06 8.45
C GLN A 223 -3.88 -4.70 8.50
N LYS A 224 -3.26 -4.40 7.37
CA LYS A 224 -1.83 -4.11 7.26
C LYS A 224 -1.59 -2.89 6.39
N VAL A 225 -0.65 -2.05 6.82
CA VAL A 225 -0.12 -0.93 6.04
C VAL A 225 1.40 -0.99 6.06
N PHE A 226 2.03 -0.37 5.08
CA PHE A 226 3.49 -0.32 5.00
C PHE A 226 3.96 1.06 5.38
N VAL A 227 4.90 1.16 6.31
CA VAL A 227 5.35 2.45 6.86
C VAL A 227 6.86 2.59 6.76
N SER A 228 7.33 3.80 6.42
CA SER A 228 8.75 4.14 6.40
C SER A 228 8.94 5.62 6.79
N ASN A 229 10.06 5.94 7.40
CA ASN A 229 10.47 7.32 7.66
C ASN A 229 11.05 8.02 6.40
N LEU A 230 11.43 7.23 5.41
CA LEU A 230 11.83 7.68 4.09
C LEU A 230 10.66 7.47 3.13
N ASN A 231 10.52 8.32 2.13
CA ASN A 231 9.50 8.11 1.09
C ASN A 231 9.95 6.99 0.12
N GLN A 232 10.24 5.82 0.67
CA GLN A 232 10.74 4.63 -0.04
C GLN A 232 9.89 3.44 0.37
N ARG A 233 9.09 2.95 -0.57
CA ARG A 233 8.19 1.81 -0.38
C ARG A 233 8.95 0.49 -0.17
N GLU A 234 10.12 0.35 -0.79
CA GLU A 234 10.95 -0.85 -0.77
C GLU A 234 11.50 -1.17 0.63
N THR A 235 11.75 -0.14 1.42
CA THR A 235 12.27 -0.26 2.79
C THR A 235 11.18 -0.16 3.86
N ALA A 236 9.92 -0.09 3.42
CA ALA A 236 8.79 0.07 4.33
C ALA A 236 8.54 -1.19 5.16
N LEU A 237 8.24 -0.98 6.43
CA LEU A 237 7.91 -2.01 7.39
C LEU A 237 6.40 -2.22 7.45
N THR A 238 5.98 -3.42 7.75
CA THR A 238 4.57 -3.75 7.89
C THR A 238 4.07 -3.38 9.28
N ALA A 239 3.07 -2.51 9.36
CA ALA A 239 2.34 -2.21 10.58
C ALA A 239 0.96 -2.88 10.53
N SER A 240 0.53 -3.45 11.66
CA SER A 240 -0.74 -4.16 11.83
C SER A 240 -1.80 -3.23 12.42
N TYR A 241 -3.02 -3.30 11.87
CA TYR A 241 -4.17 -2.55 12.37
C TYR A 241 -4.49 -2.91 13.82
N LEU A 242 -4.78 -1.90 14.64
CA LEU A 242 -5.15 -2.08 16.04
C LEU A 242 -6.59 -1.67 16.30
N ASP A 243 -6.92 -0.39 16.08
CA ASP A 243 -8.25 0.16 16.33
C ASP A 243 -8.40 1.51 15.60
N GLN A 244 -9.63 2.01 15.51
CA GLN A 244 -9.89 3.37 15.08
C GLN A 244 -9.58 4.34 16.22
N ALA A 245 -8.85 5.42 15.93
CA ALA A 245 -8.56 6.45 16.93
C ALA A 245 -9.83 7.21 17.32
N ARG A 246 -10.04 7.42 18.61
CA ARG A 246 -11.20 8.12 19.15
C ARG A 246 -11.11 9.64 18.99
N HIS A 247 -9.92 10.16 18.80
CA HIS A 247 -9.67 11.59 18.62
C HIS A 247 -8.87 11.86 17.36
N VAL A 248 -9.24 12.92 16.66
CA VAL A 248 -8.51 13.44 15.50
C VAL A 248 -7.64 14.60 15.97
N ASN A 249 -6.32 14.44 15.88
CA ASN A 249 -5.37 15.45 16.37
C ASN A 249 -5.33 16.71 15.48
N ASN A 250 -5.74 16.60 14.21
CA ASN A 250 -5.71 17.71 13.27
C ASN A 250 -7.04 17.79 12.52
N PRO A 251 -7.76 18.94 12.59
CA PRO A 251 -9.06 19.11 11.92
C PRO A 251 -8.98 19.08 10.38
N LEU A 252 -7.78 19.18 9.79
CA LEU A 252 -7.55 19.02 8.36
C LEU A 252 -7.55 17.56 7.91
N HIS A 253 -7.31 16.63 8.85
CA HIS A 253 -7.36 15.20 8.58
C HIS A 253 -8.82 14.69 8.66
N GLY A 254 -9.08 13.59 8.01
CA GLY A 254 -10.31 12.81 8.14
C GLY A 254 -10.20 11.82 9.28
N GLU A 255 -10.46 10.56 8.99
CA GLU A 255 -10.34 9.47 9.97
C GLU A 255 -8.89 9.23 10.38
N SER A 256 -8.71 8.83 11.64
CA SER A 256 -7.42 8.40 12.16
C SER A 256 -7.51 6.98 12.70
N HIS A 257 -6.48 6.20 12.46
CA HIS A 257 -6.43 4.79 12.82
C HIS A 257 -5.11 4.47 13.51
N MET A 258 -5.17 3.57 14.48
CA MET A 258 -4.01 3.14 15.25
C MET A 258 -3.48 1.82 14.71
N TYR A 259 -2.17 1.75 14.58
CA TYR A 259 -1.43 0.58 14.12
C TYR A 259 -0.30 0.26 15.09
N ILE A 260 0.09 -1.01 15.13
CA ILE A 260 1.29 -1.47 15.84
C ILE A 260 2.35 -1.86 14.82
N LEU A 261 3.55 -1.35 15.03
CA LEU A 261 4.77 -1.77 14.33
C LEU A 261 5.66 -2.55 15.29
N GLU A 262 6.09 -3.72 14.87
CA GLU A 262 6.99 -4.59 15.62
C GLU A 262 8.44 -4.45 15.13
N GLY A 263 9.39 -4.73 16.01
CA GLY A 263 10.79 -4.98 15.66
C GLY A 263 11.68 -3.78 15.40
N GLN A 264 11.17 -2.54 15.46
CA GLN A 264 12.02 -1.33 15.35
C GLN A 264 11.72 -0.31 16.44
N ARG A 265 12.80 0.25 16.99
CA ARG A 265 12.73 1.37 17.93
C ARG A 265 12.57 2.68 17.16
N LEU A 266 11.33 3.06 16.89
CA LEU A 266 11.03 4.38 16.37
C LEU A 266 10.95 5.40 17.51
N ARG A 267 11.36 6.63 17.24
CA ARG A 267 11.28 7.72 18.24
C ARG A 267 9.87 8.30 18.24
N VAL A 268 9.36 8.59 19.42
CA VAL A 268 8.10 9.31 19.62
C VAL A 268 8.12 10.64 18.84
N GLY A 269 7.03 10.98 18.18
CA GLY A 269 6.91 12.15 17.33
C GLY A 269 7.52 12.00 15.93
N MET A 270 8.12 10.84 15.61
CA MET A 270 8.63 10.58 14.26
C MET A 270 7.48 10.50 13.27
N ARG A 271 7.59 11.27 12.18
CA ARG A 271 6.64 11.24 11.07
C ARG A 271 7.02 10.16 10.07
N LEU A 272 6.02 9.46 9.57
CA LEU A 272 6.18 8.32 8.66
C LEU A 272 5.27 8.52 7.44
N PHE A 273 5.71 7.99 6.32
CA PHE A 273 4.86 7.74 5.16
C PHE A 273 4.22 6.36 5.31
N ALA A 274 2.93 6.26 5.02
CA ALA A 274 2.20 5.02 5.06
C ALA A 274 1.59 4.72 3.69
N TRP A 275 1.93 3.57 3.11
CA TRP A 275 1.33 3.07 1.87
C TRP A 275 0.20 2.14 2.22
N ILE A 276 -0.96 2.43 1.65
CA ILE A 276 -2.21 1.75 1.92
C ILE A 276 -2.76 1.23 0.59
N GLU A 277 -3.01 -0.07 0.50
CA GLU A 277 -3.62 -0.67 -0.67
C GLU A 277 -5.06 -0.18 -0.84
N GLU A 278 -5.46 0.21 -2.06
CA GLU A 278 -6.86 0.52 -2.39
C GLU A 278 -7.61 -0.79 -2.61
N SER A 279 -8.66 -1.02 -1.82
CA SER A 279 -9.50 -2.19 -1.99
C SER A 279 -10.27 -2.15 -3.31
N GLY A 280 -10.40 -3.30 -3.95
CA GLY A 280 -11.19 -3.45 -5.18
C GLY A 280 -10.55 -2.94 -6.47
N LYS A 281 -9.35 -2.37 -6.41
CA LYS A 281 -8.62 -1.88 -7.60
C LYS A 281 -7.32 -2.67 -7.78
N SER A 282 -7.45 -3.94 -8.10
CA SER A 282 -6.33 -4.70 -8.64
C SER A 282 -6.33 -4.62 -10.16
N VAL A 283 -5.17 -4.38 -10.74
CA VAL A 283 -4.94 -4.46 -12.18
C VAL A 283 -4.03 -5.65 -12.41
N GLU A 284 -4.47 -6.54 -13.27
CA GLU A 284 -3.63 -7.62 -13.79
C GLU A 284 -2.93 -7.12 -15.05
N GLY A 285 -1.65 -7.41 -15.17
CA GLY A 285 -0.87 -7.04 -16.33
C GLY A 285 0.47 -7.77 -16.34
N LEU A 286 1.17 -7.65 -17.46
CA LEU A 286 2.51 -8.21 -17.62
C LEU A 286 3.53 -7.33 -16.92
N PHE A 287 4.36 -7.94 -16.08
CA PHE A 287 5.44 -7.25 -15.38
C PHE A 287 6.70 -7.19 -16.23
N VAL A 288 7.09 -5.96 -16.59
CA VAL A 288 8.35 -5.66 -17.28
C VAL A 288 9.34 -5.08 -16.27
N PRO A 289 10.45 -5.75 -15.97
CA PRO A 289 11.45 -5.23 -15.03
C PRO A 289 12.13 -3.97 -15.57
N GLU A 290 12.51 -3.03 -14.70
CA GLU A 290 13.15 -1.77 -15.11
C GLU A 290 14.47 -2.02 -15.90
N SER A 291 15.15 -3.12 -15.64
CA SER A 291 16.37 -3.54 -16.36
C SER A 291 16.13 -3.93 -17.83
N ALA A 292 14.88 -4.20 -18.23
CA ALA A 292 14.53 -4.50 -19.61
C ALA A 292 14.17 -3.25 -20.42
N VAL A 293 13.96 -2.12 -19.74
CA VAL A 293 13.51 -0.88 -20.39
C VAL A 293 14.70 -0.11 -20.93
N ILE A 294 14.62 0.26 -22.19
CA ILE A 294 15.54 1.17 -22.85
C ILE A 294 14.82 2.48 -23.17
N TRP A 295 15.53 3.57 -23.13
CA TRP A 295 15.01 4.89 -23.48
C TRP A 295 15.51 5.30 -24.83
N TYR A 296 14.58 5.52 -25.76
CA TYR A 296 14.88 6.03 -27.09
C TYR A 296 13.86 7.10 -27.49
N ALA A 297 14.34 8.23 -28.00
CA ALA A 297 13.51 9.40 -28.35
C ALA A 297 12.59 9.88 -27.18
N ASN A 298 13.10 9.79 -25.93
CA ASN A 298 12.38 10.12 -24.70
C ASN A 298 11.16 9.24 -24.39
N GLU A 299 11.06 8.08 -25.02
CA GLU A 299 10.02 7.07 -24.78
C GLU A 299 10.62 5.75 -24.29
N PRO A 300 9.89 4.99 -23.45
CA PRO A 300 10.35 3.70 -22.95
C PRO A 300 10.04 2.59 -23.98
N TRP A 301 11.02 1.75 -24.24
CA TRP A 301 10.96 0.62 -25.17
C TRP A 301 11.52 -0.64 -24.55
N ILE A 302 11.17 -1.80 -25.10
CA ILE A 302 11.73 -3.09 -24.76
C ILE A 302 12.10 -3.86 -26.05
N TYR A 303 13.02 -4.82 -25.94
CA TYR A 303 13.25 -5.81 -26.99
C TYR A 303 12.66 -7.15 -26.57
N THR A 304 11.87 -7.74 -27.49
CA THR A 304 11.38 -9.12 -27.38
C THR A 304 12.22 -10.02 -28.28
N LYS A 305 12.54 -11.22 -27.79
CA LYS A 305 13.23 -12.25 -28.57
C LYS A 305 12.21 -13.19 -29.19
N HIS A 306 12.35 -13.42 -30.50
CA HIS A 306 11.54 -14.36 -31.30
C HIS A 306 12.39 -15.53 -31.79
N GLU A 307 11.78 -16.50 -32.48
CA GLU A 307 12.48 -17.62 -33.08
C GLU A 307 13.52 -17.14 -34.11
N GLY A 308 14.62 -17.91 -34.28
CA GLY A 308 15.69 -17.57 -35.21
C GLY A 308 16.57 -16.40 -34.79
N ASP A 309 16.66 -16.15 -33.46
CA ASP A 309 17.47 -15.06 -32.88
C ASP A 309 17.12 -13.67 -33.44
N LEU A 310 15.83 -13.48 -33.69
CA LEU A 310 15.23 -12.22 -34.09
C LEU A 310 14.82 -11.41 -32.86
N PHE A 311 15.16 -10.13 -32.89
CA PHE A 311 14.84 -9.19 -31.81
C PHE A 311 13.96 -8.07 -32.33
N VAL A 312 12.85 -7.83 -31.68
CA VAL A 312 11.89 -6.80 -32.06
C VAL A 312 11.78 -5.77 -30.96
N ARG A 313 11.93 -4.50 -31.32
CA ARG A 313 11.73 -3.39 -30.42
C ARG A 313 10.25 -3.02 -30.36
N LYS A 314 9.64 -3.10 -29.17
CA LYS A 314 8.24 -2.75 -28.94
C LYS A 314 8.15 -1.56 -27.98
N PRO A 315 7.26 -0.58 -28.21
CA PRO A 315 7.06 0.54 -27.29
C PRO A 315 6.33 0.05 -26.03
N LEU A 316 6.65 0.61 -24.87
CA LEU A 316 5.90 0.35 -23.64
C LEU A 316 4.59 1.13 -23.57
N GLY A 317 4.33 2.05 -24.48
CA GLY A 317 3.05 2.74 -24.69
C GLY A 317 2.37 3.18 -23.40
N ASN A 318 1.21 2.59 -23.12
CA ASN A 318 0.39 2.87 -21.95
C ASN A 318 0.82 2.14 -20.67
N ALA A 319 2.03 1.54 -20.64
CA ALA A 319 2.51 0.83 -19.48
C ALA A 319 2.61 1.76 -18.27
N ARG A 320 2.14 1.27 -17.13
CA ARG A 320 2.16 2.01 -15.87
C ARG A 320 3.44 1.71 -15.10
N ARG A 321 4.18 2.76 -14.76
CA ARG A 321 5.35 2.60 -13.90
C ARG A 321 4.92 2.18 -12.50
N ILE A 322 5.51 1.09 -12.00
CA ILE A 322 5.33 0.55 -10.65
C ILE A 322 6.70 0.38 -9.99
N ASN A 323 6.72 -0.04 -8.73
CA ASN A 323 7.99 -0.33 -8.06
C ASN A 323 8.80 -1.39 -8.83
N LYS A 324 10.07 -1.08 -9.14
CA LYS A 324 11.03 -1.96 -9.81
C LYS A 324 10.72 -2.34 -11.27
N GLY A 325 9.76 -1.65 -11.92
CA GLY A 325 9.44 -1.93 -13.31
C GLY A 325 8.17 -1.28 -13.81
N TRP A 326 7.57 -1.91 -14.79
CA TRP A 326 6.39 -1.42 -15.47
C TRP A 326 5.34 -2.52 -15.55
N LEU A 327 4.08 -2.14 -15.41
CA LEU A 327 2.93 -3.01 -15.60
C LEU A 327 2.31 -2.66 -16.95
N LEU A 328 2.27 -3.62 -17.85
CA LEU A 328 1.68 -3.50 -19.15
C LEU A 328 0.29 -4.14 -19.13
N ASP A 329 -0.70 -3.37 -19.55
CA ASP A 329 -2.12 -3.77 -19.60
C ASP A 329 -2.55 -4.07 -21.05
N ASP A 330 -1.58 -4.28 -21.96
CA ASP A 330 -1.79 -4.31 -23.38
C ASP A 330 -1.67 -5.73 -23.95
N GLU A 331 -2.49 -6.02 -24.99
CA GLU A 331 -2.49 -7.28 -25.73
C GLU A 331 -1.26 -7.46 -26.65
N MET A 332 -0.37 -6.46 -26.73
CA MET A 332 0.84 -6.47 -27.57
C MET A 332 1.93 -7.44 -27.12
N LEU A 333 1.89 -7.88 -25.87
CA LEU A 333 2.81 -8.84 -25.28
C LEU A 333 2.02 -9.97 -24.63
N VAL A 334 2.53 -11.18 -24.74
CA VAL A 334 1.92 -12.36 -24.12
C VAL A 334 2.80 -12.85 -22.97
N GLY A 335 2.19 -13.38 -21.93
CA GLY A 335 2.93 -14.13 -20.90
C GLY A 335 3.70 -15.25 -21.62
N ASP A 336 4.95 -15.44 -21.30
CA ASP A 336 5.94 -16.29 -21.98
C ASP A 336 6.82 -15.59 -23.04
N ASP A 337 6.50 -14.38 -23.48
CA ASP A 337 7.43 -13.61 -24.30
C ASP A 337 8.77 -13.40 -23.57
N LEU A 338 9.87 -13.67 -24.29
CA LEU A 338 11.22 -13.46 -23.80
C LEU A 338 11.62 -12.00 -24.01
N VAL A 339 11.82 -11.26 -22.92
CA VAL A 339 12.32 -9.87 -22.97
C VAL A 339 13.79 -9.81 -22.64
N VAL A 340 14.52 -8.94 -23.32
CA VAL A 340 15.93 -8.65 -23.06
C VAL A 340 16.04 -7.81 -21.79
N THR A 341 16.66 -8.36 -20.74
CA THR A 341 16.87 -7.67 -19.47
C THR A 341 18.27 -7.09 -19.31
N ARG A 342 19.20 -7.45 -20.19
CA ARG A 342 20.57 -6.91 -20.24
C ARG A 342 21.05 -6.90 -21.67
N GLY A 343 21.76 -5.85 -22.07
CA GLY A 343 22.30 -5.69 -23.42
C GLY A 343 21.35 -5.03 -24.41
N GLY A 344 20.20 -4.50 -23.97
CA GLY A 344 19.25 -3.80 -24.85
C GLY A 344 19.82 -2.58 -25.56
N GLN A 345 20.80 -1.90 -24.97
CA GLN A 345 21.50 -0.80 -25.64
C GLN A 345 22.38 -1.26 -26.81
N THR A 346 22.96 -2.45 -26.70
CA THR A 346 23.73 -3.06 -27.82
C THR A 346 22.80 -3.36 -29.00
N LEU A 347 21.61 -3.90 -28.72
CA LEU A 347 20.59 -4.12 -29.76
C LEU A 347 20.17 -2.81 -30.41
N LEU A 348 20.01 -1.75 -29.63
CA LEU A 348 19.68 -0.43 -30.17
C LEU A 348 20.80 0.10 -31.09
N SER A 349 22.06 -0.13 -30.73
CA SER A 349 23.20 0.26 -31.56
C SER A 349 23.26 -0.54 -32.86
N GLU A 350 23.02 -1.84 -32.82
CA GLU A 350 22.97 -2.68 -34.02
C GLU A 350 21.78 -2.31 -34.91
N GLU A 351 20.61 -1.95 -34.34
CA GLU A 351 19.44 -1.50 -35.09
C GLU A 351 19.73 -0.25 -35.94
N PHE A 352 20.61 0.63 -35.46
CA PHE A 352 20.95 1.88 -36.15
C PHE A 352 22.32 1.87 -36.83
N LYS A 353 23.01 0.74 -36.89
CA LYS A 353 24.33 0.62 -37.51
C LYS A 353 24.32 1.01 -38.98
N TRP A 354 23.26 0.66 -39.71
CA TRP A 354 23.03 1.02 -41.11
C TRP A 354 22.85 2.54 -41.33
N ALA A 355 22.48 3.30 -40.31
CA ALA A 355 22.28 4.75 -40.41
C ALA A 355 23.57 5.55 -40.26
N ILE A 356 24.68 4.88 -39.92
CA ILE A 356 26.03 5.48 -39.82
C ILE A 356 26.70 5.32 -41.19
N PRO A 357 26.95 6.38 -41.97
CA PRO A 357 27.70 6.27 -43.21
C PRO A 357 29.12 5.72 -42.90
N ASP A 358 29.57 4.73 -43.66
CA ASP A 358 30.94 4.28 -43.60
C ASP A 358 31.86 5.46 -44.05
N GLU A 359 32.60 6.03 -43.10
CA GLU A 359 33.58 7.12 -43.36
C GLU A 359 34.85 6.63 -44.06
N ASP A 360 34.96 5.35 -44.41
CA ASP A 360 36.18 4.74 -44.94
C ASP A 360 36.19 4.59 -46.49
N ASN A 361 35.56 5.44 -47.25
CA ASN A 361 35.70 5.51 -48.69
C ASN A 361 36.22 6.89 -49.15
N ASP A 362 37.44 7.22 -48.82
CA ASP A 362 38.30 8.19 -49.53
C ASP A 362 39.65 7.58 -49.94
#